data_a974cd814e2d29bd6b130b28d55d5436
#
_entry.id   a974cd814e2d29bd6b130b28d55d5436
#
_cell.length_a   1.000
_cell.length_b   1.000
_cell.length_c   1.000
_cell.angle_alpha   90.00
_cell.angle_beta   90.00
_cell.angle_gamma   90.00
#
_symmetry.space_group_name_H-M   'P 1'
#
loop_
_entity.id
_entity.type
_entity.pdbx_description
1 polymer ?
#
loop_
_entity_poly.entity_id
_entity_poly.type
_entity_poly.pdbx_seq_one_letter_code
_entity_poly.pdbx_strand_id
1 'polypeptide(L)'
;MTLIRPFGPQIPIIENSEVIVVGSGIAGMVAALQLYPRKVTLVTKTQSLTGGSTAWAQGGIAAAIGDDDSPEEHAKDTLNAGAGLNDKAIVDILTQDGVDRLKKLIEAGAPFDRNLKGDIQLGREAAHKNRRIVHSGGDSTGIHIHNWLADAVYKKPSISVKPSTFAWELKVKNGHIGGVLVYQEPHGWIFLRSSFIVMATGGLGQLYQSTTNPLEATADGLAMAYRAGAEVADLEFVQFHPTALADPNIKDNLPMPLLTEALRGEGATLVDETGRRFMPCLLYTSDAADEGLGVDLGGRRII
;
A
#
# COMPACT_ATOMS: atom_id res chain seq x y z
N MET A 1 7.58 -17.17 -25.70
CA MET A 1 8.16 -15.82 -25.60
C MET A 1 9.49 -15.93 -24.87
N THR A 2 10.62 -15.83 -25.59
CA THR A 2 11.94 -15.99 -25.00
C THR A 2 12.24 -14.71 -24.21
N LEU A 3 12.25 -14.80 -22.90
CA LEU A 3 12.66 -13.68 -22.05
C LEU A 3 14.12 -13.34 -22.39
N ILE A 4 14.36 -12.13 -22.84
CA ILE A 4 15.71 -11.60 -23.05
C ILE A 4 16.38 -11.63 -21.67
N ARG A 5 17.37 -12.51 -21.49
CA ARG A 5 18.24 -12.48 -20.31
C ARG A 5 19.20 -11.29 -20.52
N PRO A 6 19.11 -10.23 -19.74
CA PRO A 6 19.89 -9.02 -19.98
C PRO A 6 21.40 -9.21 -19.77
N PHE A 7 21.83 -10.34 -19.19
CA PHE A 7 23.23 -10.64 -18.93
C PHE A 7 23.51 -12.12 -19.15
N GLY A 8 24.74 -12.44 -19.58
CA GLY A 8 25.16 -13.80 -19.89
C GLY A 8 24.98 -14.80 -18.72
N PRO A 9 25.31 -16.09 -18.92
CA PRO A 9 24.98 -17.17 -18.00
C PRO A 9 25.84 -17.11 -16.72
N GLN A 10 25.51 -16.18 -15.81
CA GLN A 10 26.03 -16.25 -14.45
C GLN A 10 25.18 -17.27 -13.67
N ILE A 11 25.82 -18.26 -13.09
CA ILE A 11 25.19 -19.19 -12.16
C ILE A 11 24.87 -18.37 -10.89
N PRO A 12 23.61 -18.26 -10.48
CA PRO A 12 23.26 -17.46 -9.30
C PRO A 12 23.82 -18.11 -8.04
N ILE A 13 24.22 -17.27 -7.09
CA ILE A 13 24.52 -17.71 -5.72
C ILE A 13 23.23 -18.28 -5.15
N ILE A 14 23.29 -19.45 -4.48
CA ILE A 14 22.13 -20.08 -3.87
C ILE A 14 22.15 -19.85 -2.36
N GLU A 15 21.09 -19.22 -1.87
CA GLU A 15 20.86 -19.04 -0.43
C GLU A 15 19.57 -19.70 -0.02
N ASN A 16 19.55 -20.33 1.15
CA ASN A 16 18.34 -20.98 1.68
C ASN A 16 17.66 -20.08 2.71
N SER A 17 16.35 -20.00 2.64
CA SER A 17 15.50 -19.29 3.60
C SER A 17 14.33 -20.17 4.00
N GLU A 18 13.86 -20.07 5.23
CA GLU A 18 12.66 -20.77 5.65
C GLU A 18 11.42 -20.12 5.03
N VAL A 19 11.32 -18.80 5.11
CA VAL A 19 10.28 -17.99 4.46
C VAL A 19 10.92 -16.78 3.81
N ILE A 20 10.49 -16.44 2.60
CA ILE A 20 10.89 -15.20 1.92
C ILE A 20 9.69 -14.25 1.92
N VAL A 21 9.92 -13.01 2.31
CA VAL A 21 8.94 -11.92 2.18
C VAL A 21 9.48 -10.92 1.16
N VAL A 22 8.73 -10.64 0.11
CA VAL A 22 9.11 -9.70 -0.96
C VAL A 22 8.31 -8.42 -0.81
N GLY A 23 9.01 -7.34 -0.44
CA GLY A 23 8.43 -6.01 -0.20
C GLY A 23 8.49 -5.59 1.27
N SER A 24 8.92 -4.35 1.52
CA SER A 24 9.12 -3.75 2.85
C SER A 24 8.08 -2.72 3.23
N GLY A 25 6.93 -2.69 2.54
CA GLY A 25 5.77 -1.91 2.99
C GLY A 25 5.13 -2.51 4.25
N ILE A 26 4.05 -1.90 4.74
CA ILE A 26 3.33 -2.35 5.95
C ILE A 26 2.99 -3.84 5.88
N ALA A 27 2.49 -4.34 4.76
CA ALA A 27 2.10 -5.74 4.61
C ALA A 27 3.29 -6.70 4.78
N GLY A 28 4.44 -6.39 4.16
CA GLY A 28 5.64 -7.23 4.26
C GLY A 28 6.27 -7.21 5.64
N MET A 29 6.38 -6.04 6.26
CA MET A 29 6.95 -5.92 7.62
C MET A 29 6.07 -6.59 8.66
N VAL A 30 4.74 -6.41 8.59
CA VAL A 30 3.80 -7.09 9.50
C VAL A 30 3.85 -8.60 9.31
N ALA A 31 3.87 -9.09 8.06
CA ALA A 31 4.01 -10.52 7.79
C ALA A 31 5.32 -11.08 8.36
N ALA A 32 6.44 -10.39 8.17
CA ALA A 32 7.73 -10.82 8.70
C ALA A 32 7.73 -10.88 10.24
N LEU A 33 7.13 -9.87 10.91
CA LEU A 33 7.00 -9.83 12.37
C LEU A 33 6.09 -10.93 12.92
N GLN A 34 4.99 -11.25 12.23
CA GLN A 34 4.07 -12.32 12.63
C GLN A 34 4.66 -13.72 12.44
N LEU A 35 5.62 -13.88 11.53
CA LEU A 35 6.33 -15.14 11.30
C LEU A 35 7.40 -15.42 12.37
N TYR A 36 7.75 -14.43 13.22
CA TYR A 36 8.70 -14.66 14.31
C TYR A 36 8.22 -15.81 15.22
N PRO A 37 9.08 -16.76 15.63
CA PRO A 37 10.56 -16.77 15.54
C PRO A 37 11.14 -17.49 14.29
N ARG A 38 10.36 -17.76 13.25
CA ARG A 38 10.86 -18.37 12.02
C ARG A 38 11.95 -17.52 11.38
N LYS A 39 12.87 -18.15 10.64
CA LYS A 39 13.89 -17.45 9.85
C LYS A 39 13.25 -16.88 8.60
N VAL A 40 13.18 -15.56 8.54
CA VAL A 40 12.60 -14.81 7.42
C VAL A 40 13.69 -14.05 6.67
N THR A 41 13.69 -14.14 5.34
CA THR A 41 14.45 -13.23 4.48
C THR A 41 13.49 -12.19 3.91
N LEU A 42 13.62 -10.94 4.35
CA LEU A 42 12.83 -9.80 3.86
C LEU A 42 13.62 -9.08 2.75
N VAL A 43 13.08 -9.13 1.54
CA VAL A 43 13.70 -8.55 0.33
C VAL A 43 13.06 -7.19 0.05
N THR A 44 13.89 -6.16 -0.14
CA THR A 44 13.43 -4.84 -0.56
C THR A 44 14.34 -4.25 -1.62
N LYS A 45 13.75 -3.59 -2.62
CA LYS A 45 14.51 -2.91 -3.69
C LYS A 45 15.08 -1.55 -3.27
N THR A 46 14.67 -1.04 -2.13
CA THR A 46 15.21 0.19 -1.53
C THR A 46 16.46 -0.08 -0.69
N GLN A 47 17.25 0.95 -0.45
CA GLN A 47 18.51 0.85 0.32
C GLN A 47 18.30 0.47 1.80
N SER A 48 17.09 0.64 2.31
CA SER A 48 16.71 0.29 3.67
C SER A 48 15.21 -0.01 3.70
N LEU A 49 14.64 -0.28 4.88
CA LEU A 49 13.19 -0.46 5.05
C LEU A 49 12.42 0.87 5.00
N THR A 50 12.79 1.83 4.15
CA THR A 50 12.19 3.18 4.13
C THR A 50 11.38 3.47 2.86
N GLY A 51 11.28 2.51 1.95
CA GLY A 51 10.60 2.70 0.68
C GLY A 51 9.17 2.15 0.63
N GLY A 52 8.53 2.40 -0.50
CA GLY A 52 7.19 1.92 -0.81
C GLY A 52 6.08 2.89 -0.37
N SER A 53 4.87 2.62 -0.85
CA SER A 53 3.72 3.52 -0.69
C SER A 53 3.29 3.75 0.76
N THR A 54 3.64 2.85 1.69
CA THR A 54 3.30 3.02 3.11
C THR A 54 3.85 4.31 3.69
N ALA A 55 5.11 4.66 3.38
CA ALA A 55 5.73 5.88 3.90
C ALA A 55 5.08 7.17 3.35
N TRP A 56 4.36 7.09 2.25
CA TRP A 56 3.70 8.22 1.60
C TRP A 56 2.22 8.37 1.98
N ALA A 57 1.66 7.41 2.73
CA ALA A 57 0.27 7.45 3.12
C ALA A 57 0.02 8.56 4.16
N GLN A 58 -0.78 9.56 3.78
CA GLN A 58 -1.16 10.69 4.63
C GLN A 58 -2.36 10.34 5.53
N GLY A 59 -3.34 9.62 4.98
CA GLY A 59 -4.53 9.19 5.68
C GLY A 59 -4.27 8.23 6.84
N GLY A 60 -5.31 7.98 7.62
CA GLY A 60 -5.23 7.09 8.76
C GLY A 60 -5.61 5.64 8.45
N ILE A 61 -5.74 4.87 9.51
CA ILE A 61 -6.24 3.48 9.46
C ILE A 61 -7.69 3.47 9.94
N ALA A 62 -8.60 3.00 9.09
CA ALA A 62 -10.02 2.89 9.42
C ALA A 62 -10.31 1.59 10.19
N ALA A 63 -10.88 1.71 11.40
CA ALA A 63 -11.46 0.58 12.13
C ALA A 63 -12.48 1.08 13.18
N ALA A 64 -13.56 0.37 13.35
CA ALA A 64 -14.63 0.73 14.27
C ALA A 64 -14.26 0.41 15.73
N ILE A 65 -13.40 1.24 16.33
CA ILE A 65 -12.93 1.10 17.73
C ILE A 65 -13.59 2.11 18.68
N GLY A 66 -14.37 3.05 18.17
CA GLY A 66 -15.11 4.03 18.97
C GLY A 66 -16.37 3.41 19.61
N ASP A 67 -16.81 3.96 20.74
CA ASP A 67 -17.99 3.47 21.50
C ASP A 67 -19.31 3.65 20.73
N ASP A 68 -19.34 4.58 19.78
CA ASP A 68 -20.48 4.93 18.92
C ASP A 68 -20.43 4.27 17.53
N ASP A 69 -19.53 3.31 17.32
CA ASP A 69 -19.30 2.67 16.04
C ASP A 69 -19.25 1.13 16.15
N SER A 70 -19.45 0.44 15.02
CA SER A 70 -19.36 -1.02 14.95
C SER A 70 -18.79 -1.50 13.61
N PRO A 71 -18.24 -2.73 13.57
CA PRO A 71 -17.83 -3.35 12.32
C PRO A 71 -18.95 -3.40 11.27
N GLU A 72 -20.21 -3.59 11.68
CA GLU A 72 -21.37 -3.64 10.81
C GLU A 72 -21.69 -2.28 10.17
N GLU A 73 -21.57 -1.18 10.94
CA GLU A 73 -21.73 0.18 10.39
C GLU A 73 -20.55 0.53 9.45
N HIS A 74 -19.34 0.08 9.77
CA HIS A 74 -18.20 0.21 8.87
C HIS A 74 -18.39 -0.58 7.58
N ALA A 75 -18.87 -1.82 7.66
CA ALA A 75 -19.19 -2.64 6.48
C ALA A 75 -20.27 -1.98 5.61
N LYS A 76 -21.28 -1.40 6.20
CA LYS A 76 -22.35 -0.70 5.48
C LYS A 76 -21.83 0.53 4.72
N ASP A 77 -20.97 1.34 5.35
CA ASP A 77 -20.35 2.48 4.68
C ASP A 77 -19.47 2.01 3.50
N THR A 78 -18.69 0.94 3.71
CA THR A 78 -17.82 0.35 2.67
C THR A 78 -18.64 -0.20 1.49
N LEU A 79 -19.74 -0.92 1.75
CA LEU A 79 -20.60 -1.46 0.70
C LEU A 79 -21.31 -0.34 -0.08
N ASN A 80 -21.70 0.74 0.60
CA ASN A 80 -22.32 1.89 -0.05
C ASN A 80 -21.32 2.61 -0.97
N ALA A 81 -20.07 2.81 -0.50
CA ALA A 81 -19.00 3.45 -1.28
C ALA A 81 -18.63 2.61 -2.51
N GLY A 82 -18.63 1.30 -2.40
CA GLY A 82 -18.27 0.40 -3.50
C GLY A 82 -19.36 0.14 -4.52
N ALA A 83 -20.53 0.81 -4.41
CA ALA A 83 -21.59 0.85 -5.44
C ALA A 83 -22.00 -0.51 -6.02
N GLY A 84 -21.91 -1.58 -5.23
CA GLY A 84 -22.27 -2.94 -5.63
C GLY A 84 -21.14 -3.78 -6.25
N LEU A 85 -19.94 -3.26 -6.35
CA LEU A 85 -18.76 -4.01 -6.83
C LEU A 85 -18.07 -4.83 -5.73
N ASN A 86 -18.38 -4.56 -4.46
CA ASN A 86 -17.78 -5.24 -3.33
C ASN A 86 -18.25 -6.70 -3.20
N ASP A 87 -17.35 -7.58 -2.79
CA ASP A 87 -17.72 -8.85 -2.18
C ASP A 87 -18.08 -8.61 -0.69
N LYS A 88 -19.36 -8.79 -0.37
CA LYS A 88 -19.86 -8.56 0.98
C LYS A 88 -19.17 -9.42 2.03
N ALA A 89 -18.85 -10.69 1.72
CA ALA A 89 -18.23 -11.58 2.69
C ALA A 89 -16.81 -11.09 3.04
N ILE A 90 -16.08 -10.58 2.05
CA ILE A 90 -14.73 -10.01 2.24
C ILE A 90 -14.82 -8.69 3.02
N VAL A 91 -15.81 -7.84 2.74
CA VAL A 91 -16.04 -6.60 3.50
C VAL A 91 -16.32 -6.90 4.97
N ASP A 92 -17.20 -7.88 5.26
CA ASP A 92 -17.50 -8.28 6.62
C ASP A 92 -16.25 -8.77 7.37
N ILE A 93 -15.44 -9.62 6.74
CA ILE A 93 -14.16 -10.09 7.31
C ILE A 93 -13.21 -8.91 7.58
N LEU A 94 -13.03 -8.02 6.59
CA LEU A 94 -12.12 -6.88 6.70
C LEU A 94 -12.51 -5.96 7.88
N THR A 95 -13.78 -5.63 8.00
CA THR A 95 -14.24 -4.69 9.03
C THR A 95 -14.25 -5.28 10.44
N GLN A 96 -14.53 -6.58 10.58
CA GLN A 96 -14.44 -7.30 11.84
C GLN A 96 -13.00 -7.52 12.29
N ASP A 97 -12.17 -8.13 11.44
CA ASP A 97 -10.76 -8.39 11.75
C ASP A 97 -9.97 -7.10 11.92
N GLY A 98 -10.33 -6.04 11.20
CA GLY A 98 -9.67 -4.73 11.26
C GLY A 98 -9.62 -4.15 12.68
N VAL A 99 -10.71 -4.31 13.45
CA VAL A 99 -10.78 -3.87 14.85
C VAL A 99 -9.71 -4.57 15.71
N ASP A 100 -9.64 -5.90 15.63
CA ASP A 100 -8.68 -6.68 16.41
C ASP A 100 -7.24 -6.41 15.98
N ARG A 101 -7.01 -6.24 14.68
CA ARG A 101 -5.67 -5.94 14.14
C ARG A 101 -5.19 -4.56 14.59
N LEU A 102 -6.06 -3.55 14.54
CA LEU A 102 -5.71 -2.21 15.01
C LEU A 102 -5.45 -2.18 16.52
N LYS A 103 -6.30 -2.84 17.32
CA LYS A 103 -6.07 -2.97 18.77
C LYS A 103 -4.71 -3.59 19.09
N LYS A 104 -4.30 -4.63 18.38
CA LYS A 104 -2.98 -5.24 18.52
C LYS A 104 -1.84 -4.29 18.18
N LEU A 105 -1.98 -3.44 17.17
CA LEU A 105 -0.98 -2.42 16.85
C LEU A 105 -0.88 -1.38 17.98
N ILE A 106 -2.03 -0.94 18.52
CA ILE A 106 -2.08 0.01 19.66
C ILE A 106 -1.42 -0.59 20.91
N GLU A 107 -1.74 -1.84 21.24
CA GLU A 107 -1.15 -2.58 22.37
C GLU A 107 0.35 -2.80 22.21
N ALA A 108 0.81 -3.01 20.98
CA ALA A 108 2.22 -3.13 20.64
C ALA A 108 2.99 -1.80 20.70
N GLY A 109 2.29 -0.67 20.95
CA GLY A 109 2.90 0.64 21.09
C GLY A 109 3.09 1.40 19.78
N ALA A 110 2.31 1.10 18.76
CA ALA A 110 2.31 1.90 17.54
C ALA A 110 1.97 3.37 17.86
N PRO A 111 2.66 4.35 17.25
CA PRO A 111 2.66 5.75 17.66
C PRO A 111 1.42 6.52 17.17
N PHE A 112 0.24 6.02 17.49
CA PHE A 112 -1.02 6.69 17.14
C PHE A 112 -1.29 7.91 18.02
N ASP A 113 -1.95 8.90 17.43
CA ASP A 113 -2.30 10.15 18.10
C ASP A 113 -3.31 9.91 19.23
N ARG A 114 -3.10 10.61 20.35
CA ARG A 114 -3.94 10.50 21.56
C ARG A 114 -4.46 11.86 21.97
N ASN A 115 -5.65 11.87 22.53
CA ASN A 115 -6.23 13.07 23.14
C ASN A 115 -5.54 13.39 24.50
N LEU A 116 -5.94 14.50 25.10
CA LEU A 116 -5.39 14.93 26.41
C LEU A 116 -5.68 13.95 27.56
N LYS A 117 -6.61 13.03 27.40
CA LYS A 117 -6.92 11.98 28.38
C LYS A 117 -6.13 10.70 28.16
N GLY A 118 -5.37 10.62 27.05
CA GLY A 118 -4.59 9.43 26.66
C GLY A 118 -5.34 8.44 25.78
N ASP A 119 -6.61 8.70 25.43
CA ASP A 119 -7.39 7.85 24.52
C ASP A 119 -6.94 8.06 23.08
N ILE A 120 -7.11 7.04 22.23
CA ILE A 120 -6.86 7.15 20.79
C ILE A 120 -7.78 8.22 20.20
N GLN A 121 -7.18 9.15 19.47
CA GLN A 121 -7.92 10.19 18.76
C GLN A 121 -8.49 9.62 17.46
N LEU A 122 -9.81 9.79 17.25
CA LEU A 122 -10.50 9.32 16.06
C LEU A 122 -10.88 10.48 15.15
N GLY A 123 -10.42 10.41 13.91
CA GLY A 123 -10.81 11.30 12.83
C GLY A 123 -11.98 10.73 12.00
N ARG A 124 -12.47 11.57 11.07
CA ARG A 124 -13.45 11.18 10.07
C ARG A 124 -12.96 11.62 8.70
N GLU A 125 -12.94 10.71 7.75
CA GLU A 125 -12.68 10.99 6.35
C GLU A 125 -13.94 10.76 5.51
N ALA A 126 -13.87 11.12 4.22
CA ALA A 126 -15.00 10.99 3.29
C ALA A 126 -15.58 9.56 3.28
N ALA A 127 -16.86 9.41 2.95
CA ALA A 127 -17.64 8.18 2.94
C ALA A 127 -17.88 7.50 4.31
N HIS A 128 -17.19 7.87 5.37
CA HIS A 128 -17.44 7.36 6.72
C HIS A 128 -18.47 8.21 7.46
N LYS A 129 -19.51 7.57 8.02
CA LYS A 129 -20.49 8.23 8.87
C LYS A 129 -19.94 8.53 10.26
N ASN A 130 -19.20 7.58 10.83
CA ASN A 130 -18.65 7.66 12.17
C ASN A 130 -17.17 8.03 12.15
N ARG A 131 -16.67 8.54 13.29
CA ARG A 131 -15.25 8.78 13.49
C ARG A 131 -14.55 7.45 13.79
N ARG A 132 -13.79 6.92 12.85
CA ARG A 132 -13.10 5.63 12.96
C ARG A 132 -11.69 5.62 12.39
N ILE A 133 -11.18 6.79 12.01
CA ILE A 133 -9.86 6.90 11.38
C ILE A 133 -8.84 7.22 12.46
N VAL A 134 -7.86 6.34 12.62
CA VAL A 134 -6.75 6.51 13.57
C VAL A 134 -5.55 7.06 12.83
N HIS A 135 -5.04 8.20 13.27
CA HIS A 135 -3.90 8.89 12.66
C HIS A 135 -2.65 8.76 13.52
N SER A 136 -1.51 9.11 12.94
CA SER A 136 -0.24 9.28 13.63
C SER A 136 0.47 10.51 13.06
N GLY A 137 0.70 11.52 13.91
CA GLY A 137 1.28 12.80 13.50
C GLY A 137 0.41 13.56 12.49
N GLY A 138 -0.91 13.52 12.65
CA GLY A 138 -1.86 14.17 11.75
C GLY A 138 -1.90 13.49 10.38
N ASP A 139 -1.35 14.14 9.34
CA ASP A 139 -1.30 13.66 7.94
C ASP A 139 -0.04 12.84 7.61
N SER A 140 0.65 12.33 8.62
CA SER A 140 1.91 11.62 8.48
C SER A 140 1.84 10.17 8.98
N THR A 141 0.64 9.58 9.01
CA THR A 141 0.40 8.25 9.58
C THR A 141 1.30 7.20 8.96
N GLY A 142 1.44 7.22 7.65
CA GLY A 142 2.22 6.21 6.92
C GLY A 142 3.67 6.18 7.34
N ILE A 143 4.36 7.32 7.36
CA ILE A 143 5.79 7.37 7.70
C ILE A 143 6.04 6.98 9.16
N HIS A 144 5.18 7.38 10.10
CA HIS A 144 5.34 7.04 11.51
C HIS A 144 5.17 5.54 11.77
N ILE A 145 4.09 4.95 11.22
CA ILE A 145 3.85 3.50 11.34
C ILE A 145 4.95 2.71 10.62
N HIS A 146 5.38 3.19 9.44
CA HIS A 146 6.45 2.55 8.69
C HIS A 146 7.76 2.49 9.47
N ASN A 147 8.19 3.62 10.04
CA ASN A 147 9.42 3.69 10.84
C ASN A 147 9.34 2.81 12.08
N TRP A 148 8.20 2.83 12.78
CA TRP A 148 7.96 1.98 13.95
C TRP A 148 8.05 0.48 13.60
N LEU A 149 7.46 0.07 12.47
CA LEU A 149 7.55 -1.31 11.99
C LEU A 149 8.98 -1.67 11.58
N ALA A 150 9.68 -0.79 10.88
CA ALA A 150 11.07 -1.00 10.47
C ALA A 150 11.98 -1.23 11.69
N ASP A 151 11.83 -0.41 12.71
CA ASP A 151 12.55 -0.58 13.99
C ASP A 151 12.22 -1.92 14.67
N ALA A 152 10.95 -2.33 14.63
CA ALA A 152 10.53 -3.61 15.18
C ALA A 152 11.14 -4.80 14.39
N VAL A 153 11.23 -4.71 13.07
CA VAL A 153 11.87 -5.71 12.21
C VAL A 153 13.37 -5.83 12.53
N TYR A 154 14.09 -4.71 12.58
CA TYR A 154 15.53 -4.71 12.88
C TYR A 154 15.89 -5.27 14.26
N LYS A 155 14.96 -5.20 15.21
CA LYS A 155 15.14 -5.80 16.56
C LYS A 155 14.94 -7.32 16.58
N LYS A 156 14.50 -7.97 15.48
CA LYS A 156 14.26 -9.41 15.43
C LYS A 156 15.41 -10.15 14.76
N PRO A 157 16.25 -10.89 15.50
CA PRO A 157 17.46 -11.54 14.94
C PRO A 157 17.16 -12.64 13.91
N SER A 158 15.91 -13.16 13.91
CA SER A 158 15.50 -14.18 12.92
C SER A 158 15.03 -13.57 11.59
N ILE A 159 14.93 -12.24 11.48
CA ILE A 159 14.57 -11.55 10.25
C ILE A 159 15.83 -10.96 9.62
N SER A 160 16.25 -11.53 8.50
CA SER A 160 17.36 -11.02 7.68
C SER A 160 16.82 -10.11 6.59
N VAL A 161 17.22 -8.83 6.62
CA VAL A 161 16.83 -7.85 5.59
C VAL A 161 17.85 -7.86 4.47
N LYS A 162 17.38 -7.98 3.22
CA LYS A 162 18.19 -7.81 1.99
C LYS A 162 17.78 -6.51 1.29
N PRO A 163 18.46 -5.40 1.58
CA PRO A 163 18.22 -4.12 0.92
C PRO A 163 18.81 -4.10 -0.49
N SER A 164 18.45 -3.11 -1.30
CA SER A 164 18.91 -2.93 -2.68
C SER A 164 18.81 -4.20 -3.50
N THR A 165 17.76 -4.99 -3.26
CA THR A 165 17.57 -6.31 -3.86
C THR A 165 16.28 -6.33 -4.66
N PHE A 166 16.41 -6.47 -5.97
CA PHE A 166 15.29 -6.52 -6.89
C PHE A 166 14.83 -7.97 -7.10
N ALA A 167 13.56 -8.27 -6.79
CA ALA A 167 12.97 -9.56 -7.06
C ALA A 167 12.55 -9.63 -8.54
N TRP A 168 13.10 -10.62 -9.25
CA TRP A 168 12.95 -10.72 -10.70
C TRP A 168 11.94 -11.77 -11.15
N GLU A 169 12.03 -12.97 -10.57
CA GLU A 169 11.24 -14.11 -11.05
C GLU A 169 11.00 -15.16 -9.97
N LEU A 170 9.76 -15.60 -9.86
CA LEU A 170 9.39 -16.77 -9.06
C LEU A 170 9.74 -18.04 -9.81
N LYS A 171 10.38 -19.00 -9.15
CA LYS A 171 10.69 -20.30 -9.73
C LYS A 171 9.67 -21.34 -9.29
N VAL A 172 8.86 -21.77 -10.23
CA VAL A 172 7.85 -22.81 -10.04
C VAL A 172 8.29 -24.07 -10.77
N LYS A 173 8.18 -25.22 -10.10
CA LYS A 173 8.43 -26.53 -10.69
C LYS A 173 7.33 -27.48 -10.25
N ASN A 174 6.68 -28.13 -11.22
CA ASN A 174 5.57 -29.07 -10.97
C ASN A 174 4.45 -28.48 -10.09
N GLY A 175 4.08 -27.21 -10.32
CA GLY A 175 3.05 -26.51 -9.55
C GLY A 175 3.49 -26.04 -8.15
N HIS A 176 4.72 -26.26 -7.76
CA HIS A 176 5.24 -25.86 -6.45
C HIS A 176 6.27 -24.75 -6.56
N ILE A 177 6.20 -23.77 -5.65
CA ILE A 177 7.19 -22.72 -5.55
C ILE A 177 8.50 -23.28 -5.02
N GLY A 178 9.62 -22.91 -5.65
CA GLY A 178 10.97 -23.34 -5.23
C GLY A 178 11.87 -22.21 -4.75
N GLY A 179 11.44 -20.95 -4.97
CA GLY A 179 12.23 -19.79 -4.57
C GLY A 179 12.00 -18.60 -5.49
N VAL A 180 12.76 -17.55 -5.25
CA VAL A 180 12.77 -16.32 -6.06
C VAL A 180 14.18 -16.01 -6.53
N LEU A 181 14.31 -15.68 -7.82
CA LEU A 181 15.55 -15.12 -8.38
C LEU A 181 15.54 -13.63 -8.11
N VAL A 182 16.59 -13.15 -7.47
CA VAL A 182 16.79 -11.73 -7.16
C VAL A 182 18.10 -11.22 -7.75
N TYR A 183 18.19 -9.91 -7.95
CA TYR A 183 19.41 -9.23 -8.31
C TYR A 183 19.80 -8.23 -7.21
N GLN A 184 21.05 -8.30 -6.75
CA GLN A 184 21.56 -7.43 -5.69
C GLN A 184 22.95 -6.91 -6.07
N GLU A 185 23.14 -5.61 -6.14
CA GLU A 185 24.47 -5.04 -6.33
C GLU A 185 25.27 -5.04 -5.01
N PRO A 186 26.58 -5.33 -5.07
CA PRO A 186 27.37 -5.75 -6.21
C PRO A 186 27.39 -7.27 -6.47
N HIS A 187 26.58 -8.04 -5.76
CA HIS A 187 26.65 -9.51 -5.72
C HIS A 187 26.08 -10.18 -6.99
N GLY A 188 25.30 -9.45 -7.79
CA GLY A 188 24.68 -9.99 -9.00
C GLY A 188 23.47 -10.86 -8.70
N TRP A 189 23.30 -11.96 -9.44
CA TRP A 189 22.14 -12.83 -9.33
C TRP A 189 22.25 -13.78 -8.14
N ILE A 190 21.21 -13.80 -7.32
CA ILE A 190 21.05 -14.69 -6.15
C ILE A 190 19.75 -15.46 -6.31
N PHE A 191 19.77 -16.76 -6.11
CA PHE A 191 18.59 -17.57 -6.00
C PHE A 191 18.27 -17.84 -4.52
N LEU A 192 17.26 -17.17 -4.01
CA LEU A 192 16.73 -17.40 -2.67
C LEU A 192 15.78 -18.59 -2.73
N ARG A 193 16.21 -19.72 -2.13
CA ARG A 193 15.44 -20.97 -2.15
C ARG A 193 14.52 -21.03 -0.94
N SER A 194 13.22 -21.18 -1.18
CA SER A 194 12.20 -21.43 -0.16
C SER A 194 10.95 -22.01 -0.81
N SER A 195 10.21 -22.81 -0.07
CA SER A 195 8.87 -23.28 -0.46
C SER A 195 7.76 -22.31 0.01
N PHE A 196 8.09 -21.25 0.74
CA PHE A 196 7.14 -20.27 1.26
C PHE A 196 7.59 -18.87 0.91
N ILE A 197 6.77 -18.19 0.12
CA ILE A 197 7.03 -16.80 -0.31
C ILE A 197 5.78 -15.97 -0.04
N VAL A 198 5.94 -14.88 0.68
CA VAL A 198 4.91 -13.86 0.86
C VAL A 198 5.19 -12.72 -0.13
N MET A 199 4.25 -12.49 -1.05
CA MET A 199 4.31 -11.40 -2.00
C MET A 199 3.62 -10.17 -1.40
N ALA A 200 4.41 -9.16 -1.02
CA ALA A 200 3.93 -7.90 -0.44
C ALA A 200 4.48 -6.70 -1.23
N THR A 201 4.45 -6.80 -2.54
CA THR A 201 5.21 -5.98 -3.49
C THR A 201 4.55 -4.65 -3.87
N GLY A 202 3.40 -4.34 -3.26
CA GLY A 202 2.68 -3.09 -3.51
C GLY A 202 1.99 -3.06 -4.88
N GLY A 203 1.63 -1.86 -5.30
CA GLY A 203 0.80 -1.60 -6.49
C GLY A 203 1.58 -1.23 -7.74
N LEU A 204 0.87 -0.55 -8.65
CA LEU A 204 1.30 -0.30 -10.05
C LEU A 204 1.26 1.18 -10.47
N GLY A 205 1.14 2.12 -9.53
CA GLY A 205 0.92 3.54 -9.85
C GLY A 205 1.97 4.17 -10.75
N GLN A 206 3.21 3.67 -10.76
CA GLN A 206 4.29 4.15 -11.65
C GLN A 206 4.13 3.73 -13.12
N LEU A 207 3.08 3.03 -13.49
CA LEU A 207 2.70 2.83 -14.90
C LEU A 207 2.07 4.09 -15.51
N TYR A 208 1.65 5.04 -14.70
CA TYR A 208 1.03 6.29 -15.13
C TYR A 208 2.05 7.43 -15.12
N GLN A 209 1.98 8.31 -16.12
CA GLN A 209 2.86 9.46 -16.23
C GLN A 209 2.69 10.43 -15.05
N SER A 210 1.45 10.64 -14.62
CA SER A 210 1.10 11.46 -13.45
C SER A 210 0.66 10.54 -12.32
N THR A 211 1.42 10.50 -11.23
CA THR A 211 1.16 9.58 -10.12
C THR A 211 1.59 10.17 -8.79
N THR A 212 0.87 9.82 -7.75
CA THR A 212 1.22 10.12 -6.35
C THR A 212 1.98 8.98 -5.68
N ASN A 213 2.20 7.88 -6.41
CA ASN A 213 2.89 6.70 -5.90
C ASN A 213 4.40 6.85 -5.98
N PRO A 214 5.16 6.30 -5.00
CA PRO A 214 6.62 6.30 -5.02
C PRO A 214 7.17 5.48 -6.18
N LEU A 215 8.43 5.74 -6.52
CA LEU A 215 9.12 5.11 -7.67
C LEU A 215 9.15 3.58 -7.63
N GLU A 216 8.97 3.00 -6.46
CA GLU A 216 8.94 1.55 -6.27
C GLU A 216 7.61 0.88 -6.70
N ALA A 217 6.55 1.64 -6.96
CA ALA A 217 5.23 1.08 -7.28
C ALA A 217 5.11 0.70 -8.77
N THR A 218 5.90 -0.27 -9.21
CA THR A 218 6.13 -0.63 -10.62
C THR A 218 5.49 -1.96 -11.06
N ALA A 219 4.60 -2.54 -10.28
CA ALA A 219 3.90 -3.81 -10.55
C ALA A 219 4.79 -5.07 -10.71
N ASP A 220 6.03 -5.03 -10.24
CA ASP A 220 6.97 -6.15 -10.44
C ASP A 220 6.44 -7.47 -9.88
N GLY A 221 5.84 -7.42 -8.68
CA GLY A 221 5.28 -8.60 -8.04
C GLY A 221 4.09 -9.17 -8.78
N LEU A 222 3.19 -8.32 -9.28
CA LEU A 222 2.07 -8.72 -10.11
C LEU A 222 2.56 -9.44 -11.37
N ALA A 223 3.55 -8.85 -12.05
CA ALA A 223 4.14 -9.43 -13.24
C ALA A 223 4.85 -10.77 -12.97
N MET A 224 5.55 -10.89 -11.82
CA MET A 224 6.16 -12.15 -11.40
C MET A 224 5.13 -13.23 -11.10
N ALA A 225 4.06 -12.89 -10.38
CA ALA A 225 2.97 -13.80 -10.05
C ALA A 225 2.27 -14.32 -11.31
N TYR A 226 1.95 -13.42 -12.24
CA TYR A 226 1.36 -13.77 -13.53
C TYR A 226 2.25 -14.73 -14.33
N ARG A 227 3.56 -14.43 -14.45
CA ARG A 227 4.51 -15.33 -15.14
C ARG A 227 4.67 -16.68 -14.45
N ALA A 228 4.43 -16.74 -13.13
CA ALA A 228 4.44 -17.97 -12.35
C ALA A 228 3.15 -18.80 -12.49
N GLY A 229 2.15 -18.28 -13.22
CA GLY A 229 0.87 -18.94 -13.46
C GLY A 229 -0.23 -18.60 -12.46
N ALA A 230 -0.07 -17.54 -11.66
CA ALA A 230 -1.14 -17.07 -10.79
C ALA A 230 -2.27 -16.45 -11.63
N GLU A 231 -3.50 -16.68 -11.19
CA GLU A 231 -4.68 -15.99 -11.71
C GLU A 231 -4.64 -14.53 -11.25
N VAL A 232 -5.03 -13.61 -12.13
CA VAL A 232 -5.11 -12.18 -11.86
C VAL A 232 -6.51 -11.69 -12.19
N ALA A 233 -7.03 -10.75 -11.38
CA ALA A 233 -8.35 -10.17 -11.52
C ALA A 233 -8.32 -8.67 -11.28
N ASP A 234 -9.32 -7.97 -11.77
CA ASP A 234 -9.62 -6.56 -11.47
C ASP A 234 -8.47 -5.59 -11.79
N LEU A 235 -7.69 -5.87 -12.84
CA LEU A 235 -6.52 -5.06 -13.22
C LEU A 235 -6.90 -3.68 -13.77
N GLU A 236 -8.14 -3.51 -14.19
CA GLU A 236 -8.72 -2.24 -14.64
C GLU A 236 -9.02 -1.29 -13.48
N PHE A 237 -9.14 -1.78 -12.24
CA PHE A 237 -9.43 -0.94 -11.08
C PHE A 237 -8.19 -0.24 -10.57
N VAL A 238 -8.05 1.02 -10.95
CA VAL A 238 -7.02 1.93 -10.47
C VAL A 238 -7.68 3.14 -9.85
N GLN A 239 -7.42 3.37 -8.56
CA GLN A 239 -7.95 4.54 -7.86
C GLN A 239 -7.11 5.77 -8.18
N PHE A 240 -7.75 6.82 -8.69
CA PHE A 240 -7.14 8.13 -8.91
C PHE A 240 -7.43 9.04 -7.72
N HIS A 241 -6.36 9.63 -7.15
CA HIS A 241 -6.54 10.61 -6.08
C HIS A 241 -7.01 11.95 -6.69
N PRO A 242 -8.13 12.53 -6.22
CA PRO A 242 -8.77 13.69 -6.88
C PRO A 242 -8.02 15.01 -6.66
N THR A 243 -7.11 15.08 -5.70
CA THR A 243 -6.40 16.31 -5.31
C THR A 243 -4.89 16.13 -5.28
N ALA A 244 -4.32 15.62 -6.37
CA ALA A 244 -2.89 15.66 -6.61
C ALA A 244 -2.49 17.05 -7.14
N LEU A 245 -1.41 17.65 -6.57
CA LEU A 245 -0.94 18.97 -6.97
C LEU A 245 -0.07 18.85 -8.23
N ALA A 246 -0.52 19.47 -9.31
CA ALA A 246 0.28 19.66 -10.53
C ALA A 246 1.15 20.90 -10.38
N ASP A 247 2.37 20.77 -9.87
CA ASP A 247 3.34 21.86 -9.80
C ASP A 247 4.35 21.71 -10.95
N PRO A 248 4.44 22.71 -11.86
CA PRO A 248 5.38 22.67 -12.98
C PRO A 248 6.86 22.67 -12.55
N ASN A 249 7.16 22.99 -11.29
CA ASN A 249 8.51 22.95 -10.73
C ASN A 249 8.89 21.57 -10.20
N ILE A 250 7.96 20.64 -10.10
CA ILE A 250 8.27 19.26 -9.71
C ILE A 250 8.95 18.59 -10.91
N LYS A 251 10.11 18.00 -10.65
CA LYS A 251 10.85 17.27 -11.67
C LYS A 251 10.02 16.09 -12.18
N ASP A 252 10.06 15.87 -13.48
CA ASP A 252 9.53 14.67 -14.10
C ASP A 252 10.02 13.42 -13.36
N ASN A 253 9.12 12.45 -13.19
CA ASN A 253 9.33 11.18 -12.49
C ASN A 253 9.38 11.24 -10.94
N LEU A 254 9.01 12.35 -10.31
CA LEU A 254 8.76 12.35 -8.87
C LEU A 254 7.26 12.19 -8.58
N PRO A 255 6.90 11.55 -7.45
CA PRO A 255 5.51 11.51 -7.01
C PRO A 255 4.91 12.89 -6.86
N MET A 256 3.69 13.08 -7.38
CA MET A 256 2.96 14.34 -7.21
C MET A 256 2.55 14.50 -5.74
N PRO A 257 2.71 15.70 -5.15
CA PRO A 257 2.24 15.96 -3.80
C PRO A 257 0.72 15.79 -3.70
N LEU A 258 0.30 15.18 -2.61
CA LEU A 258 -1.11 14.99 -2.28
C LEU A 258 -1.62 16.13 -1.40
N LEU A 259 -2.78 16.68 -1.76
CA LEU A 259 -3.59 17.49 -0.83
C LEU A 259 -4.50 16.51 -0.07
N THR A 260 -4.28 16.38 1.23
CA THR A 260 -4.96 15.39 2.07
C THR A 260 -6.48 15.46 2.01
N GLU A 261 -7.15 14.32 2.05
CA GLU A 261 -8.62 14.23 2.10
C GLU A 261 -9.22 14.82 3.37
N ALA A 262 -8.45 14.91 4.45
CA ALA A 262 -8.88 15.56 5.68
C ALA A 262 -9.38 16.97 5.46
N LEU A 263 -8.77 17.75 4.54
CA LEU A 263 -9.24 19.07 4.18
C LEU A 263 -10.68 19.07 3.66
N ARG A 264 -11.02 18.09 2.82
CA ARG A 264 -12.36 17.92 2.28
C ARG A 264 -13.34 17.38 3.34
N GLY A 265 -12.86 16.50 4.21
CA GLY A 265 -13.61 16.01 5.36
C GLY A 265 -14.05 17.13 6.31
N GLU A 266 -13.24 18.18 6.44
CA GLU A 266 -13.51 19.39 7.23
C GLU A 266 -14.23 20.48 6.42
N GLY A 267 -14.66 20.20 5.18
CA GLY A 267 -15.53 21.10 4.39
C GLY A 267 -14.82 21.95 3.32
N ALA A 268 -13.54 21.72 3.05
CA ALA A 268 -12.85 22.41 1.96
C ALA A 268 -13.48 22.06 0.60
N THR A 269 -13.54 23.03 -0.29
CA THR A 269 -14.09 22.90 -1.64
C THR A 269 -13.06 23.25 -2.68
N LEU A 270 -13.09 22.57 -3.84
CA LEU A 270 -12.29 22.93 -4.99
C LEU A 270 -13.01 24.05 -5.77
N VAL A 271 -12.26 25.11 -6.07
CA VAL A 271 -12.75 26.27 -6.84
C VAL A 271 -11.83 26.55 -8.01
N ASP A 272 -12.37 27.10 -9.10
CA ASP A 272 -11.60 27.60 -10.22
C ASP A 272 -10.97 28.97 -9.90
N GLU A 273 -10.21 29.52 -10.85
CA GLU A 273 -9.58 30.85 -10.73
C GLU A 273 -10.56 32.01 -10.49
N THR A 274 -11.85 31.82 -10.77
CA THR A 274 -12.90 32.81 -10.49
C THR A 274 -13.53 32.64 -9.11
N GLY A 275 -13.09 31.66 -8.34
CA GLY A 275 -13.67 31.32 -7.03
C GLY A 275 -14.95 30.49 -7.12
N ARG A 276 -15.33 30.01 -8.31
CA ARG A 276 -16.52 29.18 -8.49
C ARG A 276 -16.21 27.73 -8.23
N ARG A 277 -17.02 27.06 -7.40
CA ARG A 277 -16.95 25.60 -7.21
C ARG A 277 -17.29 24.89 -8.53
N PHE A 278 -16.36 24.05 -9.03
CA PHE A 278 -16.52 23.33 -10.29
C PHE A 278 -16.81 21.84 -10.10
N MET A 279 -16.60 21.28 -8.90
CA MET A 279 -16.94 19.92 -8.55
C MET A 279 -18.23 19.89 -7.72
N PRO A 280 -19.35 19.39 -8.26
CA PRO A 280 -20.66 19.43 -7.57
C PRO A 280 -20.68 18.54 -6.31
N CYS A 281 -19.94 17.44 -6.31
CA CYS A 281 -19.85 16.51 -5.19
C CYS A 281 -18.38 16.15 -4.93
N LEU A 282 -17.86 16.52 -3.74
CA LEU A 282 -16.51 16.18 -3.33
C LEU A 282 -16.42 14.90 -2.49
N LEU A 283 -17.56 14.43 -1.98
CA LEU A 283 -17.62 13.20 -1.16
C LEU A 283 -17.39 11.93 -1.99
N TYR A 284 -17.69 11.99 -3.30
CA TYR A 284 -17.54 10.87 -4.23
C TYR A 284 -16.25 10.90 -5.06
N THR A 285 -15.37 11.86 -4.86
CA THR A 285 -14.19 12.04 -5.71
C THR A 285 -13.04 11.10 -5.38
N SER A 286 -13.08 10.40 -4.26
CA SER A 286 -12.20 9.23 -4.06
C SER A 286 -12.59 8.05 -4.96
N ASP A 287 -13.85 8.04 -5.41
CA ASP A 287 -14.45 7.01 -6.28
C ASP A 287 -14.83 7.58 -7.66
N ALA A 288 -14.13 8.61 -8.14
CA ALA A 288 -14.38 9.21 -9.46
C ALA A 288 -14.22 8.21 -10.63
N ALA A 289 -13.66 7.04 -10.39
CA ALA A 289 -13.65 5.94 -11.33
C ALA A 289 -15.01 5.23 -11.46
N ASP A 290 -15.90 5.37 -10.46
CA ASP A 290 -17.20 4.66 -10.41
C ASP A 290 -18.36 5.47 -10.97
N GLU A 291 -18.21 6.79 -11.14
CA GLU A 291 -19.19 7.56 -11.87
C GLU A 291 -18.94 7.39 -13.38
N GLY A 292 -19.66 6.47 -13.99
CA GLY A 292 -19.74 6.28 -15.45
C GLY A 292 -20.32 7.48 -16.22
N LEU A 293 -20.13 8.67 -15.72
CA LEU A 293 -20.38 9.94 -16.35
C LEU A 293 -19.05 10.45 -16.87
N GLY A 294 -18.84 10.20 -18.15
CA GLY A 294 -17.70 10.55 -18.94
C GLY A 294 -16.92 11.76 -18.43
N VAL A 295 -15.65 11.54 -18.21
CA VAL A 295 -14.67 12.61 -18.23
C VAL A 295 -14.92 13.34 -19.54
N ASP A 296 -15.51 14.54 -19.47
CA ASP A 296 -15.58 15.43 -20.62
C ASP A 296 -14.14 15.76 -20.99
N LEU A 297 -13.65 15.12 -22.05
CA LEU A 297 -12.32 15.34 -22.62
C LEU A 297 -12.22 16.72 -23.29
N GLY A 298 -13.19 17.61 -23.09
CA GLY A 298 -13.23 19.00 -23.49
C GLY A 298 -12.25 19.88 -22.75
N GLY A 299 -10.96 19.60 -22.87
CA GLY A 299 -9.90 20.61 -22.73
C GLY A 299 -9.59 21.14 -21.33
N ARG A 300 -10.11 20.58 -20.25
CA ARG A 300 -9.72 20.93 -18.88
C ARG A 300 -8.97 19.76 -18.26
N ARG A 301 -7.68 19.96 -18.09
CA ARG A 301 -6.83 18.98 -17.41
C ARG A 301 -7.24 18.91 -15.93
N ILE A 302 -7.97 17.87 -15.55
CA ILE A 302 -7.95 17.38 -14.17
C ILE A 302 -6.67 16.57 -14.09
N ILE A 303 -5.66 17.13 -13.47
CA ILE A 303 -4.42 16.43 -13.17
C ILE A 303 -4.50 15.99 -11.72
#